data_b214ca0b1b270c0be305dc71597c6825
#
_entry.id   b214ca0b1b270c0be305dc71597c6825
#
_cell.length_a   1.000
_cell.length_b   1.000
_cell.length_c   1.000
_cell.angle_alpha   90.00
_cell.angle_beta   90.00
_cell.angle_gamma   90.00
#
_symmetry.space_group_name_H-M   'P 1'
#
loop_
_entity.id
_entity.type
_entity.pdbx_description
1 polymer ?
#
loop_
_entity_poly.entity_id
_entity_poly.type
_entity_poly.pdbx_seq_one_letter_code
_entity_poly.pdbx_strand_id
1 'polypeptide(L)'
;MTQNLLLDLNQVAKSFKAADGKSRLILDKVDFQLKDGEIVALLGKSGSGKSTLLRIMAGLIPADAGKVAYRDKAIGGPVAGIAMVFQSFALFPWLTVQQNVELGLEAQGVPAVEREQRADVVLELIGLAGFGGALPRELSGGMKQRVGIARALVTNPDVLLMDEAFSALDVLTGETLRNDMLELWEEDRISTKGILIVSHNIEEAVMMADRIIILSSDPGSVRCEIKIDLPGPRDVDSLEVRALIDEVYGLMTMRATHEAAADTPNARHMGYRLPETDVSRIEGILDLLAEAPFNGRADLPQLAEEAELSDEELFPTYEALSLLGFAVLEKGDIMLTPLGKKYVEVEQAQKQELFGQQILTHVPLAAHIRRNLESEANGSLSEQPLIDLLEEFMKADEAKRVLEVAIEWGRYGEVYEYDYHTGRLTLPDDNQE
;
A
#
# COMPACT_ATOMS: atom_id res chain seq x y z
N MET A 1 -28.74 18.04 -9.87
CA MET A 1 -28.28 17.44 -11.14
C MET A 1 -27.78 16.06 -10.78
N THR A 2 -28.31 15.00 -11.40
CA THR A 2 -27.79 13.63 -11.24
C THR A 2 -26.39 13.61 -11.84
N GLN A 3 -25.35 13.49 -11.02
CA GLN A 3 -23.98 13.30 -11.51
C GLN A 3 -23.94 12.04 -12.38
N ASN A 4 -23.46 12.16 -13.63
CA ASN A 4 -23.32 11.03 -14.53
C ASN A 4 -22.28 10.04 -13.97
N LEU A 5 -22.71 8.81 -13.76
CA LEU A 5 -21.83 7.75 -13.27
C LEU A 5 -20.99 7.19 -14.43
N LEU A 6 -19.68 7.21 -14.27
CA LEU A 6 -18.74 6.68 -15.28
C LEU A 6 -18.45 5.20 -15.03
N LEU A 7 -18.09 4.84 -13.80
CA LEU A 7 -17.87 3.45 -13.38
C LEU A 7 -18.76 3.12 -12.19
N ASP A 8 -19.32 1.93 -12.18
CA ASP A 8 -20.13 1.38 -11.09
C ASP A 8 -19.75 -0.07 -10.83
N LEU A 9 -19.24 -0.32 -9.64
CA LEU A 9 -18.90 -1.64 -9.12
C LEU A 9 -19.87 -1.97 -7.98
N ASN A 10 -20.50 -3.11 -8.07
CA ASN A 10 -21.44 -3.56 -7.05
C ASN A 10 -21.11 -4.98 -6.60
N GLN A 11 -20.73 -5.12 -5.31
CA GLN A 11 -20.39 -6.38 -4.65
C GLN A 11 -19.35 -7.21 -5.43
N VAL A 12 -18.32 -6.54 -5.95
CA VAL A 12 -17.29 -7.17 -6.77
C VAL A 12 -16.38 -8.04 -5.91
N ALA A 13 -16.22 -9.30 -6.31
CA ALA A 13 -15.30 -10.23 -5.68
C ALA A 13 -14.38 -10.88 -6.71
N LYS A 14 -13.13 -11.19 -6.29
CA LYS A 14 -12.11 -11.82 -7.12
C LYS A 14 -11.24 -12.77 -6.33
N SER A 15 -11.08 -13.98 -6.87
CA SER A 15 -10.16 -15.00 -6.33
C SER A 15 -9.16 -15.44 -7.39
N PHE A 16 -7.99 -15.86 -6.97
CA PHE A 16 -7.00 -16.51 -7.82
C PHE A 16 -6.64 -17.89 -7.25
N LYS A 17 -6.32 -18.84 -8.14
CA LYS A 17 -5.79 -20.13 -7.73
C LYS A 17 -4.32 -19.98 -7.39
N ALA A 18 -3.94 -20.33 -6.18
CA ALA A 18 -2.55 -20.43 -5.76
C ALA A 18 -1.88 -21.69 -6.34
N ALA A 19 -0.55 -21.77 -6.28
CA ALA A 19 0.22 -22.90 -6.79
C ALA A 19 -0.13 -24.25 -6.10
N ASP A 20 -0.62 -24.19 -4.86
CA ASP A 20 -1.12 -25.32 -4.08
C ASP A 20 -2.53 -25.79 -4.47
N GLY A 21 -3.15 -25.15 -5.47
CA GLY A 21 -4.50 -25.43 -5.94
C GLY A 21 -5.63 -24.83 -5.09
N LYS A 22 -5.31 -24.16 -3.96
CA LYS A 22 -6.31 -23.45 -3.14
C LYS A 22 -6.74 -22.15 -3.83
N SER A 23 -7.98 -21.75 -3.64
CA SER A 23 -8.49 -20.45 -4.13
C SER A 23 -8.23 -19.37 -3.09
N ARG A 24 -7.56 -18.29 -3.49
CA ARG A 24 -7.36 -17.10 -2.64
C ARG A 24 -8.33 -16.00 -3.01
N LEU A 25 -9.13 -15.58 -2.06
CA LEU A 25 -9.96 -14.39 -2.18
C LEU A 25 -9.06 -13.15 -2.07
N ILE A 26 -9.01 -12.35 -3.13
CA ILE A 26 -8.22 -11.11 -3.19
C ILE A 26 -9.11 -9.90 -2.94
N LEU A 27 -10.32 -9.89 -3.52
CA LEU A 27 -11.30 -8.83 -3.32
C LEU A 27 -12.61 -9.45 -2.84
N ASP A 28 -13.21 -8.85 -1.82
CA ASP A 28 -14.50 -9.27 -1.26
C ASP A 28 -15.49 -8.12 -1.25
N LYS A 29 -16.59 -8.29 -1.98
CA LYS A 29 -17.76 -7.40 -1.97
C LYS A 29 -17.40 -5.91 -2.09
N VAL A 30 -16.53 -5.58 -3.04
CA VAL A 30 -16.12 -4.19 -3.29
C VAL A 30 -17.24 -3.45 -3.99
N ASP A 31 -17.72 -2.38 -3.35
CA ASP A 31 -18.60 -1.37 -3.93
C ASP A 31 -17.78 -0.12 -4.23
N PHE A 32 -17.89 0.41 -5.44
CA PHE A 32 -17.15 1.60 -5.88
C PHE A 32 -17.87 2.32 -6.99
N GLN A 33 -17.82 3.64 -6.97
CA GLN A 33 -18.38 4.49 -8.01
C GLN A 33 -17.38 5.59 -8.38
N LEU A 34 -17.21 5.84 -9.69
CA LEU A 34 -16.51 7.00 -10.24
C LEU A 34 -17.50 7.86 -11.00
N LYS A 35 -17.56 9.14 -10.67
CA LYS A 35 -18.49 10.10 -11.26
C LYS A 35 -17.79 11.00 -12.28
N ASP A 36 -18.58 11.62 -13.13
CA ASP A 36 -18.10 12.65 -14.06
C ASP A 36 -17.59 13.87 -13.27
N GLY A 37 -16.41 14.37 -13.60
CA GLY A 37 -15.78 15.53 -12.99
C GLY A 37 -15.07 15.26 -11.65
N GLU A 38 -14.73 13.99 -11.32
CA GLU A 38 -13.99 13.71 -10.08
C GLU A 38 -12.67 12.96 -10.30
N ILE A 39 -11.71 13.24 -9.43
CA ILE A 39 -10.49 12.45 -9.22
C ILE A 39 -10.67 11.65 -7.93
N VAL A 40 -10.53 10.34 -7.99
CA VAL A 40 -10.59 9.45 -6.83
C VAL A 40 -9.23 8.81 -6.61
N ALA A 41 -8.72 8.84 -5.38
CA ALA A 41 -7.54 8.08 -4.99
C ALA A 41 -7.93 6.79 -4.28
N LEU A 42 -7.25 5.70 -4.62
CA LEU A 42 -7.40 4.39 -4.01
C LEU A 42 -6.13 4.05 -3.24
N LEU A 43 -6.19 4.12 -1.93
CA LEU A 43 -5.12 3.79 -1.01
C LEU A 43 -5.30 2.39 -0.41
N GLY A 44 -4.23 1.81 0.08
CA GLY A 44 -4.25 0.52 0.78
C GLY A 44 -2.86 -0.11 0.80
N LYS A 45 -2.61 -0.98 1.78
CA LYS A 45 -1.34 -1.70 1.93
C LYS A 45 -0.99 -2.49 0.67
N SER A 46 0.29 -2.80 0.47
CA SER A 46 0.71 -3.71 -0.61
C SER A 46 -0.04 -5.04 -0.50
N GLY A 47 -0.45 -5.59 -1.64
CA GLY A 47 -1.26 -6.82 -1.67
C GLY A 47 -2.75 -6.66 -1.34
N SER A 48 -3.27 -5.46 -1.05
CA SER A 48 -4.71 -5.23 -0.78
C SER A 48 -5.62 -5.41 -2.00
N GLY A 49 -5.06 -5.67 -3.19
CA GLY A 49 -5.84 -5.92 -4.39
C GLY A 49 -6.10 -4.69 -5.28
N LYS A 50 -5.48 -3.53 -5.02
CA LYS A 50 -5.65 -2.29 -5.80
C LYS A 50 -5.49 -2.49 -7.31
N SER A 51 -4.33 -3.01 -7.74
CA SER A 51 -4.06 -3.27 -9.16
C SER A 51 -4.98 -4.35 -9.75
N THR A 52 -5.46 -5.30 -8.93
CA THR A 52 -6.47 -6.28 -9.34
C THR A 52 -7.79 -5.58 -9.62
N LEU A 53 -8.20 -4.68 -8.74
CA LEU A 53 -9.43 -3.89 -8.90
C LEU A 53 -9.36 -3.01 -10.16
N LEU A 54 -8.23 -2.31 -10.40
CA LEU A 54 -8.02 -1.53 -11.62
C LEU A 54 -8.15 -2.38 -12.88
N ARG A 55 -7.53 -3.58 -12.89
CA ARG A 55 -7.62 -4.49 -14.05
C ARG A 55 -9.04 -4.99 -14.30
N ILE A 56 -9.84 -5.16 -13.25
CA ILE A 56 -11.27 -5.48 -13.38
C ILE A 56 -12.03 -4.29 -13.99
N MET A 57 -11.79 -3.07 -13.51
CA MET A 57 -12.39 -1.83 -14.04
C MET A 57 -12.02 -1.60 -15.51
N ALA A 58 -10.76 -1.88 -15.88
CA ALA A 58 -10.30 -1.79 -17.26
C ALA A 58 -10.84 -2.90 -18.18
N GLY A 59 -11.55 -3.90 -17.63
CA GLY A 59 -12.02 -5.07 -18.38
C GLY A 59 -10.92 -6.05 -18.80
N LEU A 60 -9.71 -5.96 -18.19
CA LEU A 60 -8.57 -6.83 -18.49
C LEU A 60 -8.71 -8.21 -17.83
N ILE A 61 -9.38 -8.29 -16.72
CA ILE A 61 -9.72 -9.54 -16.03
C ILE A 61 -11.19 -9.49 -15.58
N PRO A 62 -11.93 -10.61 -15.62
CA PRO A 62 -13.32 -10.66 -15.15
C PRO A 62 -13.36 -10.70 -13.61
N ALA A 63 -14.39 -10.12 -13.02
CA ALA A 63 -14.80 -10.39 -11.65
C ALA A 63 -15.38 -11.82 -11.55
N ASP A 64 -15.23 -12.47 -10.39
CA ASP A 64 -15.82 -13.79 -10.14
C ASP A 64 -17.25 -13.66 -9.61
N ALA A 65 -17.57 -12.55 -8.94
CA ALA A 65 -18.92 -12.19 -8.50
C ALA A 65 -19.11 -10.67 -8.53
N GLY A 66 -20.36 -10.24 -8.41
CA GLY A 66 -20.74 -8.83 -8.48
C GLY A 66 -20.97 -8.33 -9.91
N LYS A 67 -21.04 -7.01 -10.06
CA LYS A 67 -21.27 -6.35 -11.35
C LYS A 67 -20.28 -5.20 -11.53
N VAL A 68 -19.79 -5.04 -12.75
CA VAL A 68 -18.94 -3.92 -13.17
C VAL A 68 -19.57 -3.29 -14.39
N ALA A 69 -19.85 -2.01 -14.33
CA ALA A 69 -20.48 -1.26 -15.42
C ALA A 69 -19.70 0.02 -15.74
N TYR A 70 -19.65 0.35 -17.02
CA TYR A 70 -19.21 1.64 -17.54
C TYR A 70 -20.38 2.31 -18.24
N ARG A 71 -20.77 3.51 -17.78
CA ARG A 71 -21.95 4.24 -18.27
C ARG A 71 -23.17 3.32 -18.37
N ASP A 72 -23.53 2.67 -17.27
CA ASP A 72 -24.66 1.73 -17.13
C ASP A 72 -24.57 0.46 -18.00
N LYS A 73 -23.48 0.25 -18.73
CA LYS A 73 -23.27 -0.95 -19.54
C LYS A 73 -22.27 -1.89 -18.87
N ALA A 74 -22.65 -3.15 -18.73
CA ALA A 74 -21.77 -4.16 -18.15
C ALA A 74 -20.46 -4.28 -18.94
N ILE A 75 -19.34 -4.34 -18.23
CA ILE A 75 -18.01 -4.55 -18.79
C ILE A 75 -17.78 -6.05 -18.98
N GLY A 76 -17.62 -6.48 -20.23
CA GLY A 76 -17.28 -7.87 -20.58
C GLY A 76 -15.88 -8.05 -21.19
N GLY A 77 -15.10 -6.96 -21.26
CA GLY A 77 -13.76 -6.89 -21.83
C GLY A 77 -13.29 -5.44 -21.91
N PRO A 78 -12.11 -5.16 -22.50
CA PRO A 78 -11.61 -3.79 -22.64
C PRO A 78 -12.60 -2.85 -23.31
N VAL A 79 -12.75 -1.65 -22.77
CA VAL A 79 -13.70 -0.61 -23.24
C VAL A 79 -12.93 0.59 -23.77
N ALA A 80 -13.23 1.05 -24.97
CA ALA A 80 -12.53 2.16 -25.64
C ALA A 80 -12.56 3.48 -24.82
N GLY A 81 -13.58 3.68 -23.98
CA GLY A 81 -13.69 4.86 -23.11
C GLY A 81 -12.87 4.79 -21.82
N ILE A 82 -12.11 3.71 -21.59
CA ILE A 82 -11.29 3.52 -20.39
C ILE A 82 -9.83 3.29 -20.84
N ALA A 83 -8.91 4.09 -20.33
CA ALA A 83 -7.46 3.88 -20.54
C ALA A 83 -6.74 3.67 -19.22
N MET A 84 -5.60 2.97 -19.26
CA MET A 84 -4.80 2.64 -18.09
C MET A 84 -3.35 3.08 -18.28
N VAL A 85 -2.80 3.73 -17.25
CA VAL A 85 -1.37 4.04 -17.10
C VAL A 85 -0.78 3.03 -16.11
N PHE A 86 0.31 2.38 -16.48
CA PHE A 86 0.94 1.32 -15.70
C PHE A 86 2.11 1.84 -14.88
N GLN A 87 2.36 1.24 -13.73
CA GLN A 87 3.49 1.51 -12.86
C GLN A 87 4.86 1.35 -13.57
N SER A 88 5.03 0.32 -14.37
CA SER A 88 6.30 -0.02 -15.05
C SER A 88 6.48 0.66 -16.41
N PHE A 89 5.83 1.80 -16.68
CA PHE A 89 5.79 2.49 -17.98
C PHE A 89 5.22 1.63 -19.12
N ALA A 90 5.46 0.33 -19.13
CA ALA A 90 5.02 -0.66 -20.10
C ALA A 90 5.25 -0.24 -21.57
N LEU A 91 6.39 0.43 -21.86
CA LEU A 91 6.75 0.85 -23.20
C LEU A 91 7.39 -0.32 -23.96
N PHE A 92 7.05 -0.42 -25.25
CA PHE A 92 7.70 -1.38 -26.14
C PHE A 92 9.10 -0.85 -26.51
N PRO A 93 10.19 -1.51 -26.09
CA PRO A 93 11.53 -0.94 -26.20
C PRO A 93 12.06 -0.85 -27.64
N TRP A 94 11.44 -1.57 -28.57
CA TRP A 94 11.77 -1.57 -30.01
C TRP A 94 10.94 -0.58 -30.83
N LEU A 95 9.94 0.07 -30.24
CA LEU A 95 9.13 1.11 -30.88
C LEU A 95 9.63 2.49 -30.45
N THR A 96 9.52 3.47 -31.36
CA THR A 96 9.78 4.87 -31.01
C THR A 96 8.74 5.40 -30.04
N VAL A 97 9.01 6.56 -29.47
CA VAL A 97 8.05 7.30 -28.60
C VAL A 97 6.71 7.46 -29.30
N GLN A 98 6.71 7.97 -30.51
CA GLN A 98 5.50 8.18 -31.31
C GLN A 98 4.76 6.87 -31.58
N GLN A 99 5.47 5.84 -32.00
CA GLN A 99 4.86 4.51 -32.21
C GLN A 99 4.27 3.92 -30.93
N ASN A 100 4.92 4.11 -29.77
CA ASN A 100 4.35 3.71 -28.49
C ASN A 100 3.04 4.44 -28.18
N VAL A 101 2.95 5.74 -28.45
CA VAL A 101 1.74 6.53 -28.26
C VAL A 101 0.63 6.10 -29.20
N GLU A 102 0.94 5.84 -30.48
CA GLU A 102 -0.02 5.46 -31.51
C GLU A 102 -0.71 4.10 -31.30
N LEU A 103 -0.13 3.20 -30.49
CA LEU A 103 -0.57 1.80 -30.35
C LEU A 103 -2.09 1.65 -30.06
N GLY A 104 -2.63 2.48 -29.18
CA GLY A 104 -4.06 2.44 -28.86
C GLY A 104 -4.95 2.80 -30.04
N LEU A 105 -4.53 3.78 -30.84
CA LEU A 105 -5.24 4.20 -32.04
C LEU A 105 -5.11 3.17 -33.18
N GLU A 106 -3.95 2.52 -33.28
CA GLU A 106 -3.72 1.44 -34.24
C GLU A 106 -4.66 0.26 -33.95
N ALA A 107 -4.77 -0.14 -32.69
CA ALA A 107 -5.70 -1.18 -32.26
C ALA A 107 -7.17 -0.85 -32.54
N GLN A 108 -7.51 0.44 -32.59
CA GLN A 108 -8.85 0.92 -32.96
C GLN A 108 -9.05 1.04 -34.48
N GLY A 109 -8.01 0.78 -35.29
CA GLY A 109 -8.07 0.85 -36.74
C GLY A 109 -8.02 2.28 -37.31
N VAL A 110 -7.52 3.26 -36.52
CA VAL A 110 -7.37 4.64 -36.98
C VAL A 110 -6.30 4.73 -38.08
N PRO A 111 -6.54 5.46 -39.20
CA PRO A 111 -5.56 5.61 -40.28
C PRO A 111 -4.22 6.20 -39.82
N ALA A 112 -3.10 5.78 -40.42
CA ALA A 112 -1.75 6.16 -40.01
C ALA A 112 -1.55 7.69 -39.92
N VAL A 113 -1.99 8.44 -40.91
CA VAL A 113 -1.86 9.91 -40.95
C VAL A 113 -2.59 10.57 -39.77
N GLU A 114 -3.76 10.07 -39.44
CA GLU A 114 -4.54 10.59 -38.31
C GLU A 114 -3.90 10.19 -36.95
N ARG A 115 -3.34 8.96 -36.84
CA ARG A 115 -2.61 8.52 -35.64
C ARG A 115 -1.41 9.41 -35.37
N GLU A 116 -0.60 9.68 -36.42
CA GLU A 116 0.57 10.54 -36.33
C GLU A 116 0.19 11.94 -35.83
N GLN A 117 -0.82 12.57 -36.42
CA GLN A 117 -1.28 13.89 -36.00
C GLN A 117 -1.76 13.92 -34.54
N ARG A 118 -2.56 12.91 -34.12
CA ARG A 118 -3.05 12.84 -32.74
C ARG A 118 -1.90 12.58 -31.75
N ALA A 119 -0.94 11.73 -32.11
CA ALA A 119 0.23 11.46 -31.28
C ALA A 119 1.09 12.71 -31.09
N ASP A 120 1.33 13.50 -32.18
CA ASP A 120 2.08 14.76 -32.10
C ASP A 120 1.40 15.75 -31.14
N VAL A 121 0.10 15.93 -31.26
CA VAL A 121 -0.67 16.82 -30.36
C VAL A 121 -0.54 16.41 -28.89
N VAL A 122 -0.65 15.10 -28.60
CA VAL A 122 -0.54 14.63 -27.21
C VAL A 122 0.90 14.69 -26.72
N LEU A 123 1.90 14.41 -27.57
CA LEU A 123 3.31 14.57 -27.21
C LEU A 123 3.67 16.04 -26.88
N GLU A 124 3.11 16.99 -27.63
CA GLU A 124 3.23 18.41 -27.28
C GLU A 124 2.57 18.75 -25.96
N LEU A 125 1.34 18.22 -25.72
CA LEU A 125 0.57 18.44 -24.52
C LEU A 125 1.31 18.02 -23.24
N ILE A 126 2.07 16.91 -23.30
CA ILE A 126 2.81 16.36 -22.16
C ILE A 126 4.29 16.80 -22.13
N GLY A 127 4.68 17.82 -22.94
CA GLY A 127 6.03 18.38 -22.94
C GLY A 127 7.11 17.48 -23.57
N LEU A 128 6.73 16.60 -24.51
CA LEU A 128 7.67 15.75 -25.27
C LEU A 128 7.70 16.07 -26.78
N ALA A 129 7.38 17.31 -27.16
CA ALA A 129 7.53 17.78 -28.53
C ALA A 129 8.97 17.53 -29.04
N GLY A 130 9.09 16.97 -30.23
CA GLY A 130 10.39 16.67 -30.86
C GLY A 130 11.05 15.34 -30.42
N PHE A 131 10.51 14.62 -29.43
CA PHE A 131 11.03 13.32 -28.99
C PHE A 131 10.36 12.12 -29.71
N GLY A 132 9.43 12.34 -30.62
CA GLY A 132 8.67 11.29 -31.30
C GLY A 132 9.52 10.19 -31.94
N GLY A 133 10.69 10.53 -32.50
CA GLY A 133 11.64 9.60 -33.11
C GLY A 133 12.56 8.85 -32.14
N ALA A 134 12.63 9.25 -30.85
CA ALA A 134 13.50 8.62 -29.87
C ALA A 134 13.00 7.23 -29.47
N LEU A 135 13.92 6.37 -29.01
CA LEU A 135 13.59 5.07 -28.42
C LEU A 135 13.48 5.19 -26.89
N PRO A 136 12.71 4.31 -26.20
CA PRO A 136 12.56 4.36 -24.76
C PRO A 136 13.88 4.35 -23.97
N ARG A 137 14.92 3.68 -24.45
CA ARG A 137 16.26 3.64 -23.82
C ARG A 137 16.97 5.01 -23.80
N GLU A 138 16.54 5.96 -24.61
CA GLU A 138 17.11 7.30 -24.75
C GLU A 138 16.42 8.32 -23.83
N LEU A 139 15.39 7.88 -23.08
CA LEU A 139 14.57 8.71 -22.22
C LEU A 139 14.92 8.53 -20.73
N SER A 140 14.77 9.59 -19.95
CA SER A 140 14.74 9.51 -18.49
C SER A 140 13.50 8.76 -17.97
N GLY A 141 13.47 8.41 -16.67
CA GLY A 141 12.31 7.78 -16.03
C GLY A 141 11.03 8.60 -16.19
N GLY A 142 11.10 9.91 -15.86
CA GLY A 142 9.98 10.82 -16.01
C GLY A 142 9.49 10.98 -17.45
N MET A 143 10.40 11.03 -18.43
CA MET A 143 10.02 11.05 -19.85
C MET A 143 9.31 9.76 -20.27
N LYS A 144 9.76 8.59 -19.80
CA LYS A 144 9.09 7.30 -20.08
C LYS A 144 7.68 7.29 -19.51
N GLN A 145 7.48 7.84 -18.30
CA GLN A 145 6.16 7.93 -17.68
C GLN A 145 5.25 8.86 -18.47
N ARG A 146 5.75 10.03 -18.90
CA ARG A 146 5.02 10.94 -19.80
C ARG A 146 4.57 10.22 -21.09
N VAL A 147 5.42 9.40 -21.70
CA VAL A 147 5.03 8.59 -22.88
C VAL A 147 3.93 7.60 -22.54
N GLY A 148 3.99 6.97 -21.36
CA GLY A 148 2.92 6.08 -20.87
C GLY A 148 1.58 6.80 -20.70
N ILE A 149 1.60 8.01 -20.16
CA ILE A 149 0.43 8.90 -20.03
C ILE A 149 -0.09 9.32 -21.42
N ALA A 150 0.80 9.76 -22.32
CA ALA A 150 0.44 10.12 -23.70
C ALA A 150 -0.26 8.98 -24.43
N ARG A 151 0.26 7.75 -24.30
CA ARG A 151 -0.35 6.54 -24.88
C ARG A 151 -1.77 6.29 -24.37
N ALA A 152 -2.05 6.61 -23.12
CA ALA A 152 -3.39 6.51 -22.57
C ALA A 152 -4.30 7.65 -23.09
N LEU A 153 -3.81 8.89 -23.07
CA LEU A 153 -4.58 10.08 -23.43
C LEU A 153 -4.90 10.18 -24.93
N VAL A 154 -4.05 9.67 -25.82
CA VAL A 154 -4.23 9.76 -27.29
C VAL A 154 -5.53 9.13 -27.78
N THR A 155 -6.07 8.18 -27.01
CA THR A 155 -7.35 7.52 -27.31
C THR A 155 -8.57 8.33 -26.90
N ASN A 156 -8.38 9.49 -26.27
CA ASN A 156 -9.42 10.34 -25.71
C ASN A 156 -10.36 9.58 -24.75
N PRO A 157 -9.85 8.99 -23.68
CA PRO A 157 -10.65 8.19 -22.76
C PRO A 157 -11.55 9.07 -21.89
N ASP A 158 -12.78 8.59 -21.58
CA ASP A 158 -13.62 9.21 -20.54
C ASP A 158 -13.07 8.94 -19.12
N VAL A 159 -12.42 7.77 -18.93
CA VAL A 159 -11.86 7.35 -17.64
C VAL A 159 -10.40 7.02 -17.80
N LEU A 160 -9.56 7.63 -16.93
CA LEU A 160 -8.14 7.35 -16.82
C LEU A 160 -7.88 6.59 -15.51
N LEU A 161 -7.37 5.37 -15.62
CA LEU A 161 -6.95 4.54 -14.48
C LEU A 161 -5.43 4.61 -14.37
N MET A 162 -4.91 5.06 -13.23
CA MET A 162 -3.47 5.24 -12.99
C MET A 162 -3.01 4.29 -11.89
N ASP A 163 -2.20 3.28 -12.24
CA ASP A 163 -1.66 2.29 -11.31
C ASP A 163 -0.26 2.72 -10.87
N GLU A 164 -0.15 3.36 -9.70
CA GLU A 164 1.10 3.87 -9.11
C GLU A 164 1.96 4.67 -10.11
N ALA A 165 1.32 5.56 -10.86
CA ALA A 165 1.92 6.21 -12.02
C ALA A 165 3.11 7.14 -11.69
N PHE A 166 3.29 7.53 -10.44
CA PHE A 166 4.34 8.47 -10.01
C PHE A 166 5.39 7.80 -9.13
N SER A 167 5.15 6.58 -8.63
CA SER A 167 6.01 5.90 -7.64
C SER A 167 7.41 5.52 -8.14
N ALA A 168 7.59 5.35 -9.45
CA ALA A 168 8.88 4.99 -10.06
C ALA A 168 9.78 6.19 -10.37
N LEU A 169 9.38 7.40 -9.93
CA LEU A 169 10.07 8.66 -10.21
C LEU A 169 10.73 9.20 -8.94
N ASP A 170 11.81 9.96 -9.12
CA ASP A 170 12.33 10.79 -8.03
C ASP A 170 11.31 11.84 -7.61
N VAL A 171 11.41 12.34 -6.39
CA VAL A 171 10.43 13.24 -5.75
C VAL A 171 10.10 14.44 -6.64
N LEU A 172 11.10 15.19 -7.10
CA LEU A 172 10.90 16.41 -7.89
C LEU A 172 10.25 16.13 -9.25
N THR A 173 10.67 15.04 -9.91
CA THR A 173 10.07 14.64 -11.20
C THR A 173 8.63 14.17 -11.01
N GLY A 174 8.35 13.46 -9.93
CA GLY A 174 7.00 13.02 -9.57
C GLY A 174 6.08 14.19 -9.30
N GLU A 175 6.50 15.16 -8.48
CA GLU A 175 5.74 16.38 -8.20
C GLU A 175 5.46 17.19 -9.46
N THR A 176 6.47 17.41 -10.31
CA THR A 176 6.29 18.13 -11.57
C THR A 176 5.23 17.44 -12.43
N LEU A 177 5.31 16.12 -12.56
CA LEU A 177 4.37 15.37 -13.39
C LEU A 177 2.94 15.37 -12.82
N ARG A 178 2.79 15.33 -11.50
CA ARG A 178 1.48 15.48 -10.83
C ARG A 178 0.86 16.84 -11.13
N ASN A 179 1.64 17.90 -10.96
CA ASN A 179 1.18 19.28 -11.19
C ASN A 179 0.78 19.47 -12.66
N ASP A 180 1.58 18.97 -13.61
CA ASP A 180 1.23 19.01 -15.02
C ASP A 180 -0.10 18.28 -15.31
N MET A 181 -0.31 17.12 -14.69
CA MET A 181 -1.57 16.36 -14.86
C MET A 181 -2.77 17.09 -14.26
N LEU A 182 -2.61 17.72 -13.09
CA LEU A 182 -3.68 18.53 -12.47
C LEU A 182 -3.99 19.76 -13.33
N GLU A 183 -2.99 20.47 -13.85
CA GLU A 183 -3.17 21.61 -14.77
C GLU A 183 -3.95 21.18 -16.02
N LEU A 184 -3.57 20.06 -16.64
CA LEU A 184 -4.28 19.53 -17.81
C LEU A 184 -5.75 19.16 -17.51
N TRP A 185 -6.02 18.68 -16.30
CA TRP A 185 -7.36 18.37 -15.84
C TRP A 185 -8.19 19.61 -15.53
N GLU A 186 -7.66 20.55 -14.73
CA GLU A 186 -8.36 21.76 -14.29
C GLU A 186 -8.62 22.75 -15.43
N GLU A 187 -7.72 22.79 -16.44
CA GLU A 187 -7.88 23.63 -17.64
C GLU A 187 -8.72 22.97 -18.76
N ASP A 188 -9.33 21.82 -18.51
CA ASP A 188 -10.10 21.07 -19.53
C ASP A 188 -9.31 20.75 -20.81
N ARG A 189 -7.97 20.60 -20.70
CA ARG A 189 -7.09 20.33 -21.85
C ARG A 189 -7.08 18.86 -22.27
N ILE A 190 -7.64 17.98 -21.46
CA ILE A 190 -7.82 16.56 -21.74
C ILE A 190 -9.32 16.22 -21.78
N SER A 191 -9.69 15.27 -22.62
CA SER A 191 -11.11 14.83 -22.77
C SER A 191 -11.59 13.93 -21.65
N THR A 192 -10.70 13.53 -20.73
CA THR A 192 -10.97 12.64 -19.60
C THR A 192 -11.98 13.30 -18.65
N LYS A 193 -12.93 12.52 -18.17
CA LYS A 193 -14.05 12.96 -17.32
C LYS A 193 -13.99 12.42 -15.90
N GLY A 194 -13.14 11.44 -15.65
CA GLY A 194 -12.90 10.89 -14.33
C GLY A 194 -11.55 10.21 -14.27
N ILE A 195 -10.83 10.41 -13.17
CA ILE A 195 -9.51 9.82 -12.94
C ILE A 195 -9.57 8.97 -11.67
N LEU A 196 -9.06 7.74 -11.75
CA LEU A 196 -8.80 6.91 -10.59
C LEU A 196 -7.30 6.70 -10.44
N ILE A 197 -6.74 7.14 -9.32
CA ILE A 197 -5.32 7.02 -9.01
C ILE A 197 -5.16 5.95 -7.94
N VAL A 198 -4.39 4.92 -8.22
CA VAL A 198 -3.87 4.02 -7.19
C VAL A 198 -2.53 4.56 -6.74
N SER A 199 -2.38 4.77 -5.46
CA SER A 199 -1.13 5.20 -4.85
C SER A 199 -0.92 4.50 -3.51
N HIS A 200 0.30 4.48 -3.05
CA HIS A 200 0.68 4.19 -1.68
C HIS A 200 1.11 5.47 -0.94
N ASN A 201 1.32 6.57 -1.66
CA ASN A 201 1.68 7.87 -1.10
C ASN A 201 0.41 8.65 -0.74
N ILE A 202 0.24 8.92 0.55
CA ILE A 202 -0.94 9.62 1.11
C ILE A 202 -0.97 11.07 0.70
N GLU A 203 0.18 11.74 0.70
CA GLU A 203 0.29 13.14 0.28
C GLU A 203 -0.16 13.31 -1.17
N GLU A 204 0.31 12.44 -2.08
CA GLU A 204 -0.12 12.41 -3.47
C GLU A 204 -1.65 12.30 -3.59
N ALA A 205 -2.26 11.40 -2.82
CA ALA A 205 -3.69 11.20 -2.82
C ALA A 205 -4.45 12.44 -2.32
N VAL A 206 -3.97 13.06 -1.23
CA VAL A 206 -4.57 14.26 -0.66
C VAL A 206 -4.41 15.48 -1.58
N MET A 207 -3.28 15.58 -2.27
CA MET A 207 -3.02 16.71 -3.18
C MET A 207 -3.86 16.65 -4.46
N MET A 208 -4.15 15.44 -4.98
CA MET A 208 -4.79 15.28 -6.28
C MET A 208 -6.29 14.98 -6.22
N ALA A 209 -6.75 14.21 -5.24
CA ALA A 209 -8.08 13.63 -5.29
C ALA A 209 -9.17 14.52 -4.68
N ASP A 210 -10.40 14.38 -5.16
CA ASP A 210 -11.61 14.90 -4.54
C ASP A 210 -12.15 13.96 -3.46
N ARG A 211 -11.72 12.67 -3.54
CA ARG A 211 -12.18 11.61 -2.68
C ARG A 211 -11.13 10.51 -2.57
N ILE A 212 -10.89 10.06 -1.35
CA ILE A 212 -9.96 8.96 -1.06
C ILE A 212 -10.76 7.74 -0.61
N ILE A 213 -10.44 6.58 -1.18
CA ILE A 213 -10.97 5.29 -0.76
C ILE A 213 -9.83 4.46 -0.21
N ILE A 214 -9.98 3.95 1.01
CA ILE A 214 -9.00 3.08 1.65
C ILE A 214 -9.48 1.63 1.55
N LEU A 215 -8.67 0.77 0.93
CA LEU A 215 -8.89 -0.67 0.92
C LEU A 215 -8.24 -1.35 2.12
N SER A 216 -9.00 -2.25 2.75
CA SER A 216 -8.45 -3.25 3.66
C SER A 216 -7.61 -4.27 2.89
N SER A 217 -6.87 -5.10 3.60
CA SER A 217 -6.17 -6.27 3.05
C SER A 217 -6.73 -7.56 3.63
N ASP A 218 -6.61 -8.64 2.83
CA ASP A 218 -6.88 -10.02 3.23
C ASP A 218 -8.31 -10.36 3.72
N PRO A 219 -9.31 -10.26 2.89
CA PRO A 219 -9.34 -9.79 1.49
C PRO A 219 -9.51 -8.28 1.40
N GLY A 220 -9.17 -7.71 0.22
CA GLY A 220 -9.41 -6.30 -0.08
C GLY A 220 -10.90 -5.99 -0.12
N SER A 221 -11.34 -5.06 0.70
CA SER A 221 -12.70 -4.50 0.73
C SER A 221 -12.63 -2.99 0.99
N VAL A 222 -13.66 -2.24 0.67
CA VAL A 222 -13.69 -0.80 1.00
C VAL A 222 -13.82 -0.67 2.50
N ARG A 223 -12.80 -0.12 3.13
CA ARG A 223 -12.76 0.14 4.57
C ARG A 223 -13.41 1.44 4.95
N CYS A 224 -13.05 2.51 4.26
CA CYS A 224 -13.63 3.83 4.44
C CYS A 224 -13.47 4.67 3.18
N GLU A 225 -14.25 5.74 3.13
CA GLU A 225 -14.23 6.75 2.09
C GLU A 225 -14.13 8.12 2.74
N ILE A 226 -13.21 8.95 2.27
CA ILE A 226 -12.96 10.30 2.76
C ILE A 226 -13.21 11.27 1.62
N LYS A 227 -14.09 12.23 1.83
CA LYS A 227 -14.32 13.31 0.89
C LYS A 227 -13.39 14.47 1.21
N ILE A 228 -12.73 15.02 0.22
CA ILE A 228 -11.84 16.18 0.37
C ILE A 228 -12.61 17.43 -0.03
N ASP A 229 -12.98 18.24 0.96
CA ASP A 229 -13.68 19.51 0.74
C ASP A 229 -12.71 20.69 0.68
N LEU A 230 -11.45 20.46 0.28
CA LEU A 230 -10.42 21.47 0.10
C LEU A 230 -10.31 21.85 -1.39
N PRO A 231 -10.43 23.14 -1.76
CA PRO A 231 -10.28 23.55 -3.15
C PRO A 231 -8.85 23.42 -3.65
N GLY A 232 -8.67 23.20 -4.95
CA GLY A 232 -7.37 23.28 -5.62
C GLY A 232 -6.97 24.74 -5.97
N PRO A 233 -5.68 25.01 -6.24
CA PRO A 233 -4.54 24.15 -5.94
C PRO A 233 -4.30 24.06 -4.43
N ARG A 234 -3.94 22.87 -3.95
CA ARG A 234 -3.66 22.62 -2.53
C ARG A 234 -2.19 22.85 -2.24
N ASP A 235 -1.91 23.38 -1.04
CA ASP A 235 -0.56 23.60 -0.54
C ASP A 235 -0.28 22.59 0.58
N VAL A 236 0.73 21.75 0.38
CA VAL A 236 1.13 20.69 1.33
C VAL A 236 1.51 21.27 2.71
N ASP A 237 2.00 22.51 2.73
CA ASP A 237 2.39 23.19 3.96
C ASP A 237 1.22 23.84 4.71
N SER A 238 0.02 23.88 4.12
CA SER A 238 -1.16 24.41 4.78
C SER A 238 -1.61 23.52 5.94
N LEU A 239 -2.13 24.13 7.02
CA LEU A 239 -2.59 23.38 8.19
C LEU A 239 -3.75 22.44 7.88
N GLU A 240 -4.62 22.82 6.96
CA GLU A 240 -5.78 22.03 6.56
C GLU A 240 -5.37 20.78 5.78
N VAL A 241 -4.39 20.89 4.88
CA VAL A 241 -3.87 19.75 4.10
C VAL A 241 -3.10 18.82 5.01
N ARG A 242 -2.23 19.32 5.87
CA ARG A 242 -1.51 18.51 6.86
C ARG A 242 -2.45 17.74 7.79
N ALA A 243 -3.46 18.41 8.33
CA ALA A 243 -4.45 17.74 9.18
C ALA A 243 -5.20 16.61 8.46
N LEU A 244 -5.47 16.76 7.16
CA LEU A 244 -6.09 15.73 6.35
C LEU A 244 -5.13 14.57 6.05
N ILE A 245 -3.85 14.87 5.76
CA ILE A 245 -2.80 13.86 5.60
C ILE A 245 -2.73 13.02 6.88
N ASP A 246 -2.66 13.65 8.06
CA ASP A 246 -2.61 12.99 9.36
C ASP A 246 -3.86 12.13 9.61
N GLU A 247 -5.05 12.62 9.24
CA GLU A 247 -6.29 11.83 9.33
C GLU A 247 -6.21 10.56 8.47
N VAL A 248 -5.76 10.68 7.22
CA VAL A 248 -5.61 9.55 6.31
C VAL A 248 -4.56 8.57 6.82
N TYR A 249 -3.42 9.06 7.33
CA TYR A 249 -2.40 8.23 7.99
C TYR A 249 -3.01 7.45 9.16
N GLY A 250 -3.72 8.14 10.05
CA GLY A 250 -4.43 7.50 11.16
C GLY A 250 -5.36 6.38 10.69
N LEU A 251 -6.15 6.62 9.64
CA LEU A 251 -7.06 5.62 9.07
C LEU A 251 -6.32 4.47 8.39
N MET A 252 -5.17 4.71 7.76
CA MET A 252 -4.36 3.66 7.14
C MET A 252 -3.67 2.76 8.18
N THR A 253 -3.27 3.34 9.31
CA THR A 253 -2.58 2.64 10.41
C THR A 253 -3.53 1.99 11.40
N MET A 254 -4.72 2.57 11.62
CA MET A 254 -5.73 1.93 12.46
C MET A 254 -6.13 0.59 11.83
N ARG A 255 -5.98 -0.50 12.56
CA ARG A 255 -6.58 -1.77 12.18
C ARG A 255 -8.09 -1.61 12.05
N ALA A 256 -8.70 -2.46 11.24
CA ALA A 256 -10.15 -2.68 11.26
C ALA A 256 -10.56 -3.18 12.66
N THR A 257 -10.60 -2.28 13.64
CA THR A 257 -11.03 -2.54 15.02
C THR A 257 -12.55 -2.56 15.15
N HIS A 258 -13.29 -2.53 14.02
CA HIS A 258 -14.77 -2.48 14.07
C HIS A 258 -15.47 -3.84 14.04
N GLU A 259 -14.72 -4.96 14.06
CA GLU A 259 -15.34 -6.27 14.36
C GLU A 259 -15.03 -6.79 15.78
N ALA A 260 -14.29 -6.04 16.60
CA ALA A 260 -13.99 -6.42 17.97
C ALA A 260 -14.10 -5.25 18.96
N ALA A 261 -15.17 -4.45 18.85
CA ALA A 261 -15.53 -3.49 19.90
C ALA A 261 -16.39 -4.17 20.99
N ALA A 262 -15.94 -5.28 21.52
CA ALA A 262 -16.34 -5.85 22.79
C ALA A 262 -15.38 -6.99 23.14
N ASP A 263 -14.14 -6.67 23.47
CA ASP A 263 -13.41 -7.49 24.42
C ASP A 263 -12.04 -6.85 24.69
N THR A 264 -11.68 -6.86 25.94
CA THR A 264 -10.42 -6.51 26.60
C THR A 264 -9.15 -6.61 25.72
N PRO A 265 -8.09 -5.77 25.99
CA PRO A 265 -6.81 -5.78 25.25
C PRO A 265 -6.07 -7.13 25.16
N ASN A 266 -6.64 -8.18 25.74
CA ASN A 266 -6.03 -9.51 25.90
C ASN A 266 -6.57 -10.62 24.98
N ALA A 267 -7.45 -10.33 24.00
CA ALA A 267 -8.04 -11.38 23.16
C ALA A 267 -7.53 -11.38 21.71
N ARG A 268 -6.20 -11.29 21.51
CA ARG A 268 -5.63 -11.60 20.20
C ARG A 268 -5.55 -13.12 20.06
N HIS A 269 -6.05 -13.67 18.97
CA HIS A 269 -6.02 -15.13 18.72
C HIS A 269 -4.69 -15.56 18.08
N MET A 270 -4.41 -16.87 18.05
CA MET A 270 -3.17 -17.46 17.53
C MET A 270 -2.88 -17.10 16.07
N GLY A 271 -3.90 -16.91 15.25
CA GLY A 271 -3.79 -16.50 13.85
C GLY A 271 -3.55 -15.00 13.62
N TYR A 272 -3.07 -14.28 14.65
CA TYR A 272 -2.68 -12.88 14.50
C TYR A 272 -1.44 -12.74 13.64
N ARG A 273 -1.52 -11.97 12.56
CA ARG A 273 -0.39 -11.69 11.66
C ARG A 273 0.54 -10.68 12.30
N LEU A 274 1.77 -11.08 12.55
CA LEU A 274 2.78 -10.17 13.04
C LEU A 274 3.23 -9.22 11.91
N PRO A 275 3.52 -7.94 12.24
CA PRO A 275 4.10 -7.02 11.28
C PRO A 275 5.50 -7.48 10.85
N GLU A 276 5.77 -7.43 9.54
CA GLU A 276 7.07 -7.81 8.97
C GLU A 276 8.10 -6.70 9.21
N THR A 277 8.69 -6.68 10.39
CA THR A 277 9.78 -5.76 10.74
C THR A 277 10.77 -6.45 11.67
N ASP A 278 12.03 -6.17 11.48
CA ASP A 278 13.11 -6.64 12.34
C ASP A 278 13.27 -5.77 13.60
N VAL A 279 13.93 -6.33 14.61
CA VAL A 279 14.14 -5.63 15.89
C VAL A 279 15.05 -4.41 15.74
N SER A 280 16.05 -4.47 14.87
CA SER A 280 16.97 -3.35 14.65
C SER A 280 16.25 -2.13 14.12
N ARG A 281 15.24 -2.33 13.25
CA ARG A 281 14.40 -1.26 12.73
C ARG A 281 13.47 -0.72 13.80
N ILE A 282 12.89 -1.59 14.64
CA ILE A 282 12.07 -1.17 15.80
C ILE A 282 12.91 -0.28 16.73
N GLU A 283 14.13 -0.70 17.09
CA GLU A 283 15.03 0.08 17.94
C GLU A 283 15.46 1.39 17.28
N GLY A 284 15.83 1.36 16.00
CA GLY A 284 16.25 2.55 15.27
C GLY A 284 15.16 3.63 15.24
N ILE A 285 13.91 3.26 15.03
CA ILE A 285 12.78 4.21 15.05
C ILE A 285 12.50 4.70 16.48
N LEU A 286 12.63 3.86 17.52
CA LEU A 286 12.50 4.29 18.91
C LEU A 286 13.56 5.30 19.31
N ASP A 287 14.82 5.04 18.96
CA ASP A 287 15.95 5.91 19.27
C ASP A 287 15.80 7.25 18.52
N LEU A 288 15.48 7.23 17.21
CA LEU A 288 15.22 8.42 16.41
C LEU A 288 14.07 9.25 17.00
N LEU A 289 12.98 8.60 17.40
CA LEU A 289 11.83 9.27 17.98
C LEU A 289 12.14 9.89 19.35
N ALA A 290 13.08 9.32 20.12
CA ALA A 290 13.47 9.85 21.42
C ALA A 290 14.39 11.06 21.34
N GLU A 291 15.20 11.15 20.27
CA GLU A 291 16.18 12.21 20.08
C GLU A 291 15.56 13.52 19.55
N ALA A 292 16.36 14.58 19.54
CA ALA A 292 15.97 15.83 18.89
C ALA A 292 16.02 15.66 17.35
N PRO A 293 15.08 16.21 16.58
CA PRO A 293 14.11 17.24 16.99
C PRO A 293 12.83 16.70 17.63
N PHE A 294 12.57 15.39 17.60
CA PHE A 294 11.25 14.79 17.92
C PHE A 294 10.95 14.73 19.42
N ASN A 295 11.94 14.46 20.25
CA ASN A 295 11.80 14.44 21.73
C ASN A 295 10.62 13.59 22.24
N GLY A 296 10.34 12.48 21.59
CA GLY A 296 9.30 11.52 21.94
C GLY A 296 7.98 11.68 21.22
N ARG A 297 7.87 12.63 20.28
CA ARG A 297 6.70 12.82 19.40
C ARG A 297 7.14 13.28 18.02
N ALA A 298 6.70 12.61 16.98
CA ALA A 298 6.95 12.95 15.60
C ALA A 298 5.68 12.85 14.77
N ASP A 299 5.53 13.76 13.82
CA ASP A 299 4.66 13.60 12.68
C ASP A 299 5.18 12.45 11.79
N LEU A 300 4.29 11.54 11.36
CA LEU A 300 4.69 10.33 10.62
C LEU A 300 5.46 10.62 9.34
N PRO A 301 5.02 11.56 8.45
CA PRO A 301 5.79 11.96 7.28
C PRO A 301 7.19 12.46 7.60
N GLN A 302 7.33 13.31 8.63
CA GLN A 302 8.65 13.85 9.02
C GLN A 302 9.57 12.73 9.55
N LEU A 303 9.01 11.78 10.29
CA LEU A 303 9.79 10.64 10.78
C LEU A 303 10.21 9.72 9.63
N ALA A 304 9.36 9.56 8.61
CA ALA A 304 9.68 8.81 7.39
C ALA A 304 10.85 9.43 6.64
N GLU A 305 10.81 10.74 6.45
CA GLU A 305 11.87 11.49 5.77
C GLU A 305 13.20 11.39 6.52
N GLU A 306 13.21 11.59 7.84
CA GLU A 306 14.42 11.52 8.66
C GLU A 306 14.99 10.09 8.75
N ALA A 307 14.11 9.08 8.70
CA ALA A 307 14.52 7.68 8.68
C ALA A 307 14.99 7.19 7.29
N GLU A 308 14.88 8.03 6.25
CA GLU A 308 15.15 7.68 4.84
C GLU A 308 14.37 6.43 4.37
N LEU A 309 13.16 6.23 4.88
CA LEU A 309 12.31 5.08 4.59
C LEU A 309 11.01 5.51 3.88
N SER A 310 10.51 4.63 3.02
CA SER A 310 9.18 4.81 2.44
C SER A 310 8.08 4.46 3.47
N ASP A 311 6.88 5.00 3.26
CA ASP A 311 5.71 4.68 4.09
C ASP A 311 5.44 3.18 4.19
N GLU A 312 5.61 2.44 3.08
CA GLU A 312 5.41 0.98 3.05
C GLU A 312 6.37 0.22 3.97
N GLU A 313 7.61 0.71 4.12
CA GLU A 313 8.62 0.12 4.99
C GLU A 313 8.41 0.49 6.45
N LEU A 314 7.85 1.67 6.72
CA LEU A 314 7.60 2.17 8.07
C LEU A 314 6.32 1.63 8.70
N PHE A 315 5.25 1.40 7.92
CA PHE A 315 3.98 0.91 8.46
C PHE A 315 4.10 -0.36 9.31
N PRO A 316 4.84 -1.42 8.89
CA PRO A 316 5.04 -2.59 9.74
C PRO A 316 5.73 -2.25 11.06
N THR A 317 6.69 -1.31 11.04
CA THR A 317 7.43 -0.90 12.26
C THR A 317 6.52 -0.15 13.22
N TYR A 318 5.71 0.79 12.75
CA TYR A 318 4.72 1.48 13.59
C TYR A 318 3.70 0.53 14.19
N GLU A 319 3.26 -0.46 13.39
CA GLU A 319 2.34 -1.50 13.86
C GLU A 319 2.99 -2.33 14.97
N ALA A 320 4.28 -2.68 14.84
CA ALA A 320 5.04 -3.38 15.87
C ALA A 320 5.20 -2.55 17.14
N LEU A 321 5.57 -1.27 17.02
CA LEU A 321 5.70 -0.35 18.15
C LEU A 321 4.41 -0.19 18.93
N SER A 322 3.28 -0.06 18.23
CA SER A 322 1.95 0.01 18.83
C SER A 322 1.52 -1.32 19.45
N LEU A 323 1.84 -2.45 18.77
CA LEU A 323 1.57 -3.79 19.26
C LEU A 323 2.26 -4.06 20.60
N LEU A 324 3.55 -3.71 20.67
CA LEU A 324 4.39 -3.91 21.84
C LEU A 324 4.18 -2.84 22.93
N GLY A 325 3.39 -1.82 22.66
CA GLY A 325 3.05 -0.78 23.62
C GLY A 325 4.17 0.25 23.84
N PHE A 326 5.16 0.31 22.97
CA PHE A 326 6.26 1.28 23.07
C PHE A 326 5.89 2.66 22.54
N ALA A 327 5.00 2.71 21.52
CA ALA A 327 4.48 3.96 21.00
C ALA A 327 2.96 3.87 20.76
N VAL A 328 2.31 5.03 20.66
CA VAL A 328 0.90 5.17 20.29
C VAL A 328 0.79 6.12 19.10
N LEU A 329 -0.19 5.85 18.24
CA LEU A 329 -0.51 6.67 17.08
C LEU A 329 -1.78 7.47 17.41
N GLU A 330 -1.68 8.79 17.39
CA GLU A 330 -2.83 9.70 17.59
C GLU A 330 -2.78 10.83 16.55
N LYS A 331 -3.82 10.91 15.72
CA LYS A 331 -4.03 12.00 14.75
C LYS A 331 -2.85 12.24 13.79
N GLY A 332 -2.20 11.16 13.32
CA GLY A 332 -1.07 11.25 12.41
C GLY A 332 0.31 11.34 13.09
N ASP A 333 0.35 11.61 14.39
CA ASP A 333 1.58 11.61 15.16
C ASP A 333 1.85 10.24 15.80
N ILE A 334 3.11 9.88 15.86
CA ILE A 334 3.59 8.80 16.72
C ILE A 334 4.21 9.38 17.99
N MET A 335 3.83 8.82 19.12
CA MET A 335 4.31 9.28 20.44
C MET A 335 4.83 8.12 21.25
N LEU A 336 6.00 8.28 21.88
CA LEU A 336 6.51 7.33 22.85
C LEU A 336 5.60 7.23 24.06
N THR A 337 5.20 6.02 24.42
CA THR A 337 4.54 5.75 25.71
C THR A 337 5.56 5.93 26.86
N PRO A 338 5.07 5.97 28.13
CA PRO A 338 5.99 5.90 29.27
C PRO A 338 6.91 4.67 29.23
N LEU A 339 6.42 3.55 28.69
CA LEU A 339 7.21 2.33 28.50
C LEU A 339 8.25 2.50 27.40
N GLY A 340 7.87 3.10 26.26
CA GLY A 340 8.81 3.41 25.16
C GLY A 340 9.91 4.35 25.60
N LYS A 341 9.63 5.40 26.36
CA LYS A 341 10.61 6.29 26.95
C LYS A 341 11.58 5.53 27.86
N LYS A 342 11.06 4.67 28.73
CA LYS A 342 11.89 3.84 29.60
C LYS A 342 12.78 2.91 28.79
N TYR A 343 12.24 2.30 27.72
CA TYR A 343 12.96 1.38 26.84
C TYR A 343 14.22 2.02 26.21
N VAL A 344 14.12 3.26 25.75
CA VAL A 344 15.25 3.98 25.13
C VAL A 344 16.33 4.37 26.14
N GLU A 345 15.95 4.63 27.40
CA GLU A 345 16.84 5.11 28.45
C GLU A 345 17.65 4.01 29.15
N VAL A 346 17.24 2.74 29.03
CA VAL A 346 17.86 1.63 29.76
C VAL A 346 19.01 0.96 28.98
N GLU A 347 19.86 0.21 29.67
CA GLU A 347 20.93 -0.57 29.04
C GLU A 347 20.41 -1.78 28.27
N GLN A 348 21.22 -2.32 27.36
CA GLN A 348 20.82 -3.37 26.40
C GLN A 348 20.16 -4.60 27.07
N ALA A 349 20.72 -5.11 28.16
CA ALA A 349 20.12 -6.24 28.87
C ALA A 349 18.70 -5.95 29.39
N GLN A 350 18.47 -4.73 29.86
CA GLN A 350 17.12 -4.30 30.30
C GLN A 350 16.18 -4.03 29.13
N LYS A 351 16.71 -3.59 27.95
CA LYS A 351 15.92 -3.49 26.72
C LYS A 351 15.38 -4.86 26.30
N GLN A 352 16.24 -5.88 26.30
CA GLN A 352 15.89 -7.26 25.98
C GLN A 352 14.83 -7.81 26.93
N GLU A 353 14.99 -7.61 28.23
CA GLU A 353 13.99 -8.03 29.23
C GLU A 353 12.63 -7.35 29.02
N LEU A 354 12.60 -6.02 28.84
CA LEU A 354 11.36 -5.27 28.58
C LEU A 354 10.70 -5.74 27.28
N PHE A 355 11.47 -5.95 26.23
CA PHE A 355 10.97 -6.43 24.95
C PHE A 355 10.36 -7.83 25.08
N GLY A 356 11.04 -8.74 25.79
CA GLY A 356 10.55 -10.08 26.07
C GLY A 356 9.23 -10.08 26.85
N GLN A 357 9.12 -9.22 27.87
CA GLN A 357 7.86 -9.04 28.63
C GLN A 357 6.71 -8.57 27.74
N GLN A 358 6.97 -7.62 26.82
CA GLN A 358 5.95 -7.11 25.91
C GLN A 358 5.54 -8.17 24.87
N ILE A 359 6.48 -8.96 24.35
CA ILE A 359 6.17 -10.07 23.43
C ILE A 359 5.25 -11.08 24.11
N LEU A 360 5.60 -11.53 25.30
CA LEU A 360 4.80 -12.51 26.05
C LEU A 360 3.40 -11.99 26.37
N THR A 361 3.27 -10.68 26.56
CA THR A 361 1.98 -10.03 26.88
C THR A 361 1.10 -9.83 25.65
N HIS A 362 1.71 -9.45 24.52
CA HIS A 362 0.99 -8.94 23.36
C HIS A 362 1.03 -9.86 22.13
N VAL A 363 1.89 -10.87 22.11
CA VAL A 363 2.06 -11.83 21.01
C VAL A 363 1.64 -13.24 21.44
N PRO A 364 0.38 -13.67 21.19
CA PRO A 364 -0.13 -14.97 21.64
C PRO A 364 0.69 -16.15 21.18
N LEU A 365 1.28 -16.08 19.96
CA LEU A 365 2.15 -17.13 19.42
C LEU A 365 3.42 -17.29 20.30
N ALA A 366 4.08 -16.20 20.66
CA ALA A 366 5.27 -16.26 21.51
C ALA A 366 4.96 -16.81 22.90
N ALA A 367 3.85 -16.38 23.50
CA ALA A 367 3.36 -16.93 24.76
C ALA A 367 2.98 -18.42 24.66
N HIS A 368 2.50 -18.89 23.52
CA HIS A 368 2.19 -20.28 23.25
C HIS A 368 3.48 -21.10 23.13
N ILE A 369 4.46 -20.63 22.36
CA ILE A 369 5.78 -21.27 22.21
C ILE A 369 6.41 -21.42 23.59
N ARG A 370 6.48 -20.36 24.38
CA ARG A 370 7.10 -20.38 25.71
C ARG A 370 6.43 -21.41 26.63
N ARG A 371 5.10 -21.42 26.71
CA ARG A 371 4.34 -22.39 27.53
C ARG A 371 4.58 -23.84 27.10
N ASN A 372 4.65 -24.11 25.79
CA ASN A 372 4.93 -25.46 25.29
C ASN A 372 6.36 -25.90 25.65
N LEU A 373 7.35 -25.01 25.50
CA LEU A 373 8.72 -25.29 25.92
C LEU A 373 8.82 -25.61 27.40
N GLU A 374 8.09 -24.89 28.26
CA GLU A 374 8.04 -25.14 29.70
C GLU A 374 7.32 -26.45 30.08
N SER A 375 6.38 -26.93 29.24
CA SER A 375 5.63 -28.17 29.47
C SER A 375 6.31 -29.41 28.91
N GLU A 376 7.20 -29.28 27.92
CA GLU A 376 7.91 -30.39 27.31
C GLU A 376 9.04 -30.92 28.22
N ALA A 377 9.09 -32.23 28.40
CA ALA A 377 10.06 -32.87 29.30
C ALA A 377 11.53 -32.65 28.88
N ASN A 378 11.79 -32.37 27.62
CA ASN A 378 13.12 -32.08 27.05
C ASN A 378 13.36 -30.59 26.79
N GLY A 379 12.41 -29.69 27.15
CA GLY A 379 12.51 -28.26 26.94
C GLY A 379 12.73 -27.84 25.48
N SER A 380 12.33 -28.67 24.49
CA SER A 380 12.61 -28.42 23.07
C SER A 380 11.40 -28.70 22.20
N LEU A 381 11.11 -27.77 21.28
CA LEU A 381 9.97 -27.82 20.35
C LEU A 381 10.45 -27.69 18.90
N SER A 382 9.90 -28.51 17.99
CA SER A 382 10.15 -28.35 16.55
C SER A 382 9.26 -27.24 15.98
N GLU A 383 9.71 -26.56 14.92
CA GLU A 383 8.94 -25.52 14.24
C GLU A 383 7.73 -26.03 13.48
N GLN A 384 7.78 -27.29 12.94
CA GLN A 384 6.73 -27.81 12.06
C GLN A 384 5.33 -27.83 12.72
N PRO A 385 5.16 -28.29 13.96
CA PRO A 385 3.85 -28.22 14.64
C PRO A 385 3.31 -26.80 14.82
N LEU A 386 4.19 -25.79 14.91
CA LEU A 386 3.79 -24.38 15.00
C LEU A 386 3.33 -23.86 13.64
N ILE A 387 4.01 -24.25 12.56
CA ILE A 387 3.60 -23.96 11.19
C ILE A 387 2.23 -24.59 10.92
N ASP A 388 2.06 -25.88 11.23
CA ASP A 388 0.79 -26.61 11.05
C ASP A 388 -0.36 -25.93 11.81
N LEU A 389 -0.10 -25.47 13.03
CA LEU A 389 -1.06 -24.72 13.84
C LEU A 389 -1.43 -23.38 13.19
N LEU A 390 -0.45 -22.63 12.68
CA LEU A 390 -0.70 -21.36 12.01
C LEU A 390 -1.42 -21.53 10.67
N GLU A 391 -1.21 -22.65 9.97
CA GLU A 391 -1.90 -22.97 8.72
C GLU A 391 -3.42 -23.20 8.90
N GLU A 392 -3.90 -23.41 10.12
CA GLU A 392 -5.35 -23.39 10.41
C GLU A 392 -5.97 -22.00 10.22
N PHE A 393 -5.17 -20.93 10.34
CA PHE A 393 -5.62 -19.53 10.31
C PHE A 393 -5.12 -18.74 9.08
N MET A 394 -4.02 -19.18 8.48
CA MET A 394 -3.36 -18.47 7.38
C MET A 394 -2.70 -19.46 6.41
N LYS A 395 -2.08 -18.94 5.34
CA LYS A 395 -1.38 -19.76 4.35
C LYS A 395 -0.02 -20.22 4.82
N ALA A 396 0.49 -21.32 4.22
CA ALA A 396 1.79 -21.89 4.51
C ALA A 396 2.94 -20.87 4.44
N ASP A 397 3.01 -20.07 3.36
CA ASP A 397 4.06 -19.06 3.20
C ASP A 397 3.95 -17.93 4.24
N GLU A 398 2.74 -17.59 4.64
CA GLU A 398 2.47 -16.59 5.65
C GLU A 398 2.67 -17.13 7.06
N ALA A 399 2.27 -18.37 7.31
CA ALA A 399 2.51 -19.06 8.57
C ALA A 399 4.01 -19.13 8.89
N LYS A 400 4.84 -19.43 7.88
CA LYS A 400 6.31 -19.40 8.01
C LYS A 400 6.83 -18.02 8.36
N ARG A 401 6.40 -16.98 7.63
CA ARG A 401 6.83 -15.59 7.90
C ARG A 401 6.42 -15.12 9.30
N VAL A 402 5.19 -15.40 9.71
CA VAL A 402 4.73 -15.04 11.07
C VAL A 402 5.55 -15.77 12.13
N LEU A 403 5.88 -17.04 11.90
CA LEU A 403 6.74 -17.79 12.79
C LEU A 403 8.17 -17.25 12.81
N GLU A 404 8.76 -16.89 11.66
CA GLU A 404 10.09 -16.29 11.55
C GLU A 404 10.18 -14.98 12.36
N VAL A 405 9.20 -14.07 12.19
CA VAL A 405 9.13 -12.83 12.97
C VAL A 405 9.00 -13.13 14.48
N ALA A 406 8.14 -14.08 14.86
CA ALA A 406 7.99 -14.45 16.27
C ALA A 406 9.29 -15.03 16.84
N ILE A 407 10.01 -15.85 16.07
CA ILE A 407 11.30 -16.42 16.44
C ILE A 407 12.35 -15.31 16.65
N GLU A 408 12.46 -14.38 15.69
CA GLU A 408 13.42 -13.29 15.77
C GLU A 408 13.16 -12.41 17.01
N TRP A 409 11.91 -11.99 17.19
CA TRP A 409 11.54 -11.15 18.33
C TRP A 409 11.73 -11.88 19.66
N GLY A 410 11.36 -13.17 19.74
CA GLY A 410 11.48 -13.96 20.97
C GLY A 410 12.92 -14.25 21.34
N ARG A 411 13.81 -14.45 20.37
CA ARG A 411 15.25 -14.59 20.59
C ARG A 411 15.86 -13.30 21.13
N TYR A 412 15.54 -12.15 20.50
CA TYR A 412 16.02 -10.87 20.98
C TYR A 412 15.57 -10.58 22.43
N GLY A 413 14.30 -10.86 22.74
CA GLY A 413 13.73 -10.69 24.09
C GLY A 413 14.07 -11.80 25.09
N GLU A 414 15.01 -12.70 24.75
CA GLU A 414 15.44 -13.83 25.58
C GLU A 414 14.28 -14.71 26.08
N VAL A 415 13.20 -14.79 25.29
CA VAL A 415 12.03 -15.61 25.61
C VAL A 415 12.30 -17.08 25.32
N TYR A 416 13.00 -17.36 24.23
CA TYR A 416 13.45 -18.69 23.78
C TYR A 416 14.60 -18.54 22.79
N GLU A 417 15.36 -19.63 22.62
CA GLU A 417 16.42 -19.79 21.62
C GLU A 417 15.90 -20.57 20.41
N TYR A 418 16.55 -20.38 19.25
CA TYR A 418 16.24 -21.14 18.03
C TYR A 418 17.52 -21.57 17.30
N ASP A 419 17.60 -22.85 16.99
CA ASP A 419 18.68 -23.43 16.20
C ASP A 419 18.26 -23.54 14.73
N TYR A 420 18.84 -22.71 13.89
CA TYR A 420 18.59 -22.66 12.43
C TYR A 420 19.02 -23.94 11.69
N HIS A 421 19.89 -24.77 12.25
CA HIS A 421 20.32 -26.02 11.63
C HIS A 421 19.33 -27.17 11.87
N THR A 422 18.71 -27.18 13.02
CA THR A 422 17.79 -28.25 13.42
C THR A 422 16.33 -27.87 13.38
N GLY A 423 16.00 -26.58 13.20
CA GLY A 423 14.62 -26.08 13.22
C GLY A 423 13.95 -26.26 14.59
N ARG A 424 14.71 -26.13 15.68
CA ARG A 424 14.23 -26.36 17.05
C ARG A 424 14.33 -25.13 17.92
N LEU A 425 13.29 -24.92 18.72
CA LEU A 425 13.22 -23.94 19.78
C LEU A 425 13.57 -24.58 21.11
N THR A 426 14.26 -23.85 21.99
CA THR A 426 14.61 -24.25 23.36
C THR A 426 14.45 -23.10 24.32
N LEU A 427 14.35 -23.40 25.62
CA LEU A 427 14.45 -22.34 26.64
C LEU A 427 15.88 -21.80 26.69
N PRO A 428 16.06 -20.50 26.99
CA PRO A 428 17.40 -19.95 27.24
C PRO A 428 18.10 -20.71 28.39
N ASP A 429 19.38 -20.96 28.26
CA ASP A 429 20.16 -21.57 29.32
C ASP A 429 20.32 -20.61 30.51
N ASP A 430 19.79 -20.94 31.68
CA ASP A 430 19.93 -20.18 32.95
C ASP A 430 21.38 -20.04 33.46
N ASN A 431 22.39 -20.45 32.68
CA ASN A 431 23.82 -20.55 33.12
C ASN A 431 24.77 -19.60 32.40
N GLN A 432 24.31 -18.42 31.98
CA GLN A 432 25.26 -17.34 31.58
C GLN A 432 25.12 -16.15 32.53
N GLU A 433 25.69 -16.30 33.76
CA GLU A 433 26.14 -15.19 34.59
C GLU A 433 27.59 -14.82 34.25
#